data_ab0a8ee598198523335efa659daa3f5a
#
_entry.id   ab0a8ee598198523335efa659daa3f5a
#
_cell.length_a   1.000
_cell.length_b   1.000
_cell.length_c   1.000
_cell.angle_alpha   90.00
_cell.angle_beta   90.00
_cell.angle_gamma   90.00
#
_symmetry.space_group_name_H-M   'P 1'
#
loop_
_entity.id
_entity.type
_entity.pdbx_description
1 polymer ?
#
loop_
_entity_poly.entity_id
_entity_poly.type
_entity_poly.pdbx_seq_one_letter_code
_entity_poly.pdbx_strand_id
1 'polypeptide(L)'
;MNYLVEYEPEALADLAKLTKSLCQRIVNKINWLAENFDQITPQPLTADLSGFFKLRVGDYRVIYEFDPDQRIIFIDRVGHRSEIYK
;
A
#
# COMPACT_ATOMS: atom_id res chain seq x y z
N MET A 1 -12.01 13.71 5.80
CA MET A 1 -11.84 13.80 4.35
C MET A 1 -10.92 12.68 3.88
N ASN A 2 -11.29 11.97 2.82
CA ASN A 2 -10.54 10.81 2.36
C ASN A 2 -9.32 11.22 1.54
N TYR A 3 -8.33 10.33 1.50
CA TYR A 3 -7.20 10.46 0.59
C TYR A 3 -7.59 9.85 -0.75
N LEU A 4 -6.99 10.34 -1.82
CA LEU A 4 -7.04 9.69 -3.13
C LEU A 4 -5.96 8.62 -3.19
N VAL A 5 -6.18 7.59 -4.00
CA VAL A 5 -5.21 6.51 -4.16
C VAL A 5 -4.75 6.48 -5.61
N GLU A 6 -3.44 6.46 -5.80
CA GLU A 6 -2.83 6.27 -7.12
C GLU A 6 -1.94 5.04 -7.07
N TYR A 7 -1.98 4.22 -8.12
CA TYR A 7 -1.19 3.01 -8.22
C TYR A 7 -0.06 3.21 -9.20
N GLU A 8 1.17 2.95 -8.75
CA GLU A 8 2.31 2.95 -9.66
C GLU A 8 2.23 1.74 -10.59
N PRO A 9 2.85 1.80 -11.78
CA PRO A 9 2.81 0.67 -12.72
C PRO A 9 3.30 -0.64 -12.12
N GLU A 10 4.31 -0.61 -11.28
CA GLU A 10 4.85 -1.80 -10.61
C GLU A 10 3.83 -2.43 -9.68
N ALA A 11 3.06 -1.60 -8.97
CA ALA A 11 2.01 -2.10 -8.09
C ALA A 11 0.88 -2.75 -8.88
N LEU A 12 0.49 -2.15 -10.00
CA LEU A 12 -0.52 -2.74 -10.88
C LEU A 12 -0.05 -4.08 -11.43
N ALA A 13 1.23 -4.18 -11.81
CA ALA A 13 1.81 -5.43 -12.29
C ALA A 13 1.80 -6.49 -11.17
N ASP A 14 2.11 -6.08 -9.95
CA ASP A 14 2.07 -6.99 -8.79
C ASP A 14 0.65 -7.54 -8.58
N LEU A 15 -0.35 -6.66 -8.59
CA LEU A 15 -1.74 -7.05 -8.38
C LEU A 15 -2.25 -7.99 -9.49
N ALA A 16 -1.79 -7.78 -10.71
CA ALA A 16 -2.20 -8.61 -11.84
C ALA A 16 -1.75 -10.07 -11.72
N LYS A 17 -0.73 -10.34 -10.89
CA LYS A 17 -0.23 -11.70 -10.67
C LYS A 17 -1.00 -12.47 -9.59
N LEU A 18 -1.90 -11.80 -8.88
CA LEU A 18 -2.62 -12.39 -7.76
C LEU A 18 -3.95 -12.97 -8.23
N THR A 19 -4.49 -13.89 -7.41
CA THR A 19 -5.85 -14.36 -7.66
C THR A 19 -6.81 -13.19 -7.52
N LYS A 20 -7.96 -13.30 -8.18
CA LYS A 20 -8.98 -12.26 -8.11
C LYS A 20 -9.42 -11.99 -6.67
N SER A 21 -9.60 -13.05 -5.89
CA SER A 21 -10.03 -12.95 -4.50
C SER A 21 -9.00 -12.20 -3.64
N LEU A 22 -7.72 -12.54 -3.79
CA LEU A 22 -6.65 -11.91 -3.04
C LEU A 22 -6.47 -10.45 -3.47
N CYS A 23 -6.50 -10.20 -4.76
CA CYS A 23 -6.41 -8.84 -5.30
C CYS A 23 -7.52 -7.97 -4.72
N GLN A 24 -8.76 -8.46 -4.71
CA GLN A 24 -9.90 -7.73 -4.16
C GLN A 24 -9.74 -7.43 -2.68
N ARG A 25 -9.23 -8.40 -1.93
CA ARG A 25 -8.97 -8.24 -0.48
C ARG A 25 -7.95 -7.13 -0.24
N ILE A 26 -6.89 -7.11 -1.02
CA ILE A 26 -5.84 -6.10 -0.89
C ILE A 26 -6.36 -4.71 -1.27
N VAL A 27 -7.08 -4.62 -2.38
CA VAL A 27 -7.65 -3.34 -2.83
C VAL A 27 -8.65 -2.81 -1.80
N ASN A 28 -9.47 -3.67 -1.22
CA ASN A 28 -10.41 -3.27 -0.16
C ASN A 28 -9.67 -2.68 1.04
N LYS A 29 -8.53 -3.27 1.41
CA LYS A 29 -7.74 -2.77 2.54
C LYS A 29 -7.07 -1.44 2.20
N ILE A 30 -6.62 -1.27 0.97
CA ILE A 30 -6.06 0.01 0.52
C ILE A 30 -7.14 1.10 0.56
N ASN A 31 -8.35 0.78 0.13
CA ASN A 31 -9.46 1.73 0.21
C ASN A 31 -9.79 2.09 1.65
N TRP A 32 -9.77 1.11 2.55
CA TRP A 32 -9.94 1.35 3.98
C TRP A 32 -8.85 2.30 4.51
N LEU A 33 -7.60 2.08 4.11
CA LEU A 33 -6.50 2.95 4.49
C LEU A 33 -6.76 4.40 4.07
N ALA A 34 -7.20 4.60 2.84
CA ALA A 34 -7.48 5.93 2.31
C ALA A 34 -8.62 6.62 3.06
N GLU A 35 -9.64 5.87 3.45
CA GLU A 35 -10.80 6.40 4.16
C GLU A 35 -10.49 6.74 5.62
N ASN A 36 -9.51 6.06 6.21
CA ASN A 36 -9.21 6.18 7.63
C ASN A 36 -7.81 6.74 7.92
N PHE A 37 -7.17 7.31 6.92
CA PHE A 37 -5.76 7.69 7.03
C PHE A 37 -5.49 8.68 8.16
N ASP A 38 -6.41 9.58 8.41
CA ASP A 38 -6.25 10.59 9.48
C ASP A 38 -6.34 9.97 10.88
N GLN A 39 -6.82 8.75 10.98
CA GLN A 39 -7.06 8.07 12.27
C GLN A 39 -6.04 6.99 12.58
N ILE A 40 -5.14 6.69 11.64
CA ILE A 40 -4.13 5.65 11.83
C ILE A 40 -2.75 6.30 11.93
N THR A 41 -1.79 5.52 12.42
CA THR A 41 -0.39 5.92 12.40
C THR A 41 0.33 5.12 11.31
N PRO A 42 0.78 5.77 10.24
CA PRO A 42 1.52 5.07 9.20
C PRO A 42 2.74 4.37 9.77
N GLN A 43 3.00 3.13 9.32
CA GLN A 43 4.14 2.35 9.78
C GLN A 43 5.31 2.52 8.82
N PRO A 44 6.35 3.27 9.19
CA PRO A 44 7.46 3.51 8.29
C PRO A 44 8.33 2.27 8.11
N LEU A 45 8.93 2.17 6.93
CA LEU A 45 10.02 1.24 6.68
C LEU A 45 11.32 1.90 7.13
N THR A 46 12.31 1.06 7.44
CA THR A 46 13.59 1.54 7.99
C THR A 46 14.72 1.35 6.98
N ALA A 47 15.91 1.84 7.35
CA ALA A 47 17.13 1.73 6.56
C ALA A 47 16.97 2.35 5.18
N ASP A 48 17.28 1.60 4.12
CA ASP A 48 17.30 2.11 2.76
C ASP A 48 15.91 2.44 2.20
N LEU A 49 14.85 2.05 2.92
CA LEU A 49 13.47 2.29 2.51
C LEU A 49 12.83 3.45 3.28
N SER A 50 13.65 4.33 3.81
CA SER A 50 13.20 5.54 4.47
C SER A 50 12.32 6.38 3.52
N GLY A 51 11.20 6.88 4.04
CA GLY A 51 10.21 7.60 3.23
C GLY A 51 9.10 6.74 2.67
N PHE A 52 9.22 5.42 2.82
CA PHE A 52 8.18 4.47 2.45
C PHE A 52 7.50 3.91 3.68
N PHE A 53 6.27 3.44 3.50
CA PHE A 53 5.44 2.92 4.57
C PHE A 53 4.85 1.59 4.15
N LYS A 54 4.40 0.81 5.11
CA LYS A 54 3.83 -0.50 4.85
C LYS A 54 2.42 -0.62 5.40
N LEU A 55 1.59 -1.35 4.66
CA LEU A 55 0.26 -1.76 5.10
C LEU A 55 0.21 -3.29 5.06
N ARG A 56 -0.15 -3.89 6.18
CA ARG A 56 -0.24 -5.34 6.29
C ARG A 56 -1.62 -5.83 5.84
N VAL A 57 -1.64 -6.82 4.95
CA VAL A 57 -2.86 -7.50 4.53
C VAL A 57 -2.59 -9.00 4.58
N GLY A 58 -2.85 -9.63 5.74
CA GLY A 58 -2.48 -11.02 5.96
C GLY A 58 -0.98 -11.24 5.80
N ASP A 59 -0.60 -12.13 4.89
CA ASP A 59 0.81 -12.40 4.58
C ASP A 59 1.35 -11.47 3.50
N TYR A 60 0.54 -10.54 3.02
CA TYR A 60 0.95 -9.60 1.99
C TYR A 60 1.25 -8.24 2.59
N ARG A 61 2.08 -7.49 1.89
CA ARG A 61 2.45 -6.13 2.29
C ARG A 61 2.23 -5.21 1.11
N VAL A 62 1.70 -4.03 1.41
CA VAL A 62 1.56 -2.93 0.46
C VAL A 62 2.56 -1.88 0.86
N ILE A 63 3.44 -1.51 -0.06
CA ILE A 63 4.43 -0.45 0.16
C ILE A 63 3.88 0.81 -0.46
N TYR A 64 3.83 1.88 0.31
CA TYR A 64 3.22 3.12 -0.16
C TYR A 64 3.97 4.35 0.35
N GLU A 65 3.72 5.45 -0.32
CA GLU A 65 4.11 6.79 0.08
C GLU A 65 2.84 7.62 0.17
N PHE A 66 2.92 8.79 0.77
CA PHE A 66 1.76 9.68 0.81
C PHE A 66 2.18 11.14 0.85
N ASP A 67 1.30 11.98 0.31
CA ASP A 67 1.45 13.43 0.34
C ASP A 67 0.27 13.98 1.15
N PRO A 68 0.50 14.44 2.39
CA PRO A 68 -0.59 14.93 3.24
C PRO A 68 -1.16 16.27 2.75
N ASP A 69 -0.38 17.06 2.03
CA ASP A 69 -0.86 18.34 1.52
C ASP A 69 -1.87 18.15 0.39
N GLN A 70 -1.57 17.24 -0.53
CA GLN A 70 -2.48 16.92 -1.63
C GLN A 70 -3.45 15.81 -1.29
N ARG A 71 -3.25 15.14 -0.16
CA ARG A 71 -4.06 14.02 0.31
C ARG A 71 -4.12 12.90 -0.73
N ILE A 72 -2.93 12.44 -1.12
CA ILE A 72 -2.77 11.34 -2.07
C ILE A 72 -1.90 10.26 -1.44
N ILE A 73 -2.31 8.99 -1.61
CA ILE A 73 -1.52 7.82 -1.26
C ILE A 73 -1.07 7.18 -2.55
N PHE A 74 0.24 6.95 -2.69
CA PHE A 74 0.84 6.32 -3.86
C PHE A 74 1.19 4.88 -3.50
N ILE A 75 0.59 3.92 -4.18
CA ILE A 75 0.87 2.49 -3.95
C ILE A 75 2.03 2.11 -4.86
N ASP A 76 3.18 1.81 -4.25
CA ASP A 76 4.41 1.55 -4.97
C ASP A 76 4.59 0.08 -5.33
N ARG A 77 4.36 -0.81 -4.37
CA ARG A 77 4.53 -2.26 -4.58
C ARG A 77 3.55 -3.04 -3.74
N VAL A 78 3.22 -4.24 -4.19
CA VAL A 78 2.41 -5.21 -3.46
C VAL A 78 3.08 -6.57 -3.58
N GLY A 79 3.26 -7.28 -2.47
CA GLY A 79 3.88 -8.59 -2.54
C GLY A 79 3.80 -9.36 -1.23
N HIS A 80 4.15 -10.64 -1.31
CA HIS A 80 4.19 -11.51 -0.15
C HIS A 80 5.32 -11.04 0.78
N ARG A 81 5.08 -11.13 2.10
CA ARG A 81 6.05 -10.68 3.11
C ARG A 81 7.44 -11.31 2.95
N SER A 82 7.52 -12.50 2.38
CA SER A 82 8.80 -13.20 2.20
C SER A 82 9.60 -12.65 1.03
N GLU A 83 9.02 -11.83 0.16
CA GLU A 83 9.64 -11.39 -1.08
C GLU A 83 9.69 -9.88 -1.25
N ILE A 84 8.75 -9.16 -0.64
CA ILE A 84 8.55 -7.72 -0.91
C ILE A 84 9.76 -6.86 -0.52
N TYR A 85 10.56 -7.32 0.43
CA TYR A 85 11.72 -6.57 0.93
C TYR A 85 13.06 -7.03 0.35
N LYS A 86 13.03 -7.91 -0.64
CA LYS A 86 14.24 -8.39 -1.29
C LYS A 86 14.69 -7.48 -2.41
#